data_7a711c9adfdb7f005e8a2331d11662a2
#
_entry.id   7a711c9adfdb7f005e8a2331d11662a2
#
_cell.length_a   1.000
_cell.length_b   1.000
_cell.length_c   1.000
_cell.angle_alpha   90.00
_cell.angle_beta   90.00
_cell.angle_gamma   90.00
#
_symmetry.space_group_name_H-M   'P 1'
#
loop_
_entity.id
_entity.type
_entity.pdbx_description
1 polymer ?
#
loop_
_entity_poly.entity_id
_entity_poly.type
_entity_poly.pdbx_seq_one_letter_code
_entity_poly.pdbx_strand_id
1 'polypeptide(L)'
;MSYLVLARKYRPLTFGEVIAQQHVTTTLVNAIAAERISHAYLFTGPRGIGKTSTARILARAVNCLEPAGQDPCNKCRICREILEGHSLDVLEIDGASNRGIDEIRDLRERVGYTPSASRYKIYIIDEVHMLTQEAFNALLKTLEEPPSHVIFIFATTAVQKVPPTILSRCQRFDFKAVPTGEIITQLKHVLKAEKIEVPEDILGMIARKADGAMRDALSLLDQVISFCGVEFTAEKAAQVLGVFDTDLFFELTDLVLERNTLGVVRFVARLAEEGIDLAGFYQELAEHYRSLTAFKLGARESDVAQVSPASVERYTETAERFDLEDLVRSLQLILGFEESFNNSGQQKICLELLLIRLTLLEKSVNISELLSRLESSIGAKEPLAGGSGLNPESVVLEGPESEKEKLTGGPHIPATEPVLKTGDHLRTEPQAPVDSRSDTPGPDSVQSESKPESKVLPALEGPVELEAFKQNWTLVIQQAKRKSVVLAPLLGSCEPAGFDGATLVLNINQSLGFYRDKLQEIDCQRLICEVIKDLFGLSELRLEIVATEHDTIHEVPAKEAEHSPSQQSFEQLCRSNPVMSKLKKLFDPELIS
;
A
#
# COMPACT_ATOMS: atom_id res chain seq x y z
N MET A 1 -34.17 -18.08 -19.88
CA MET A 1 -33.67 -16.82 -19.27
C MET A 1 -32.23 -17.04 -18.94
N SER A 2 -31.34 -16.13 -19.31
CA SER A 2 -29.93 -16.23 -18.90
C SER A 2 -29.85 -15.99 -17.39
N TYR A 3 -29.10 -16.82 -16.68
CA TYR A 3 -28.84 -16.66 -15.26
C TYR A 3 -28.13 -15.32 -14.99
N LEU A 4 -28.63 -14.54 -14.05
CA LEU A 4 -28.04 -13.26 -13.67
C LEU A 4 -27.42 -13.39 -12.27
N VAL A 5 -26.11 -13.17 -12.18
CA VAL A 5 -25.34 -13.23 -10.94
C VAL A 5 -25.98 -12.34 -9.86
N LEU A 6 -26.08 -12.81 -8.61
CA LEU A 6 -26.73 -12.11 -7.51
C LEU A 6 -26.19 -10.69 -7.29
N ALA A 7 -24.88 -10.50 -7.41
CA ALA A 7 -24.24 -9.18 -7.30
C ALA A 7 -24.72 -8.16 -8.36
N ARG A 8 -25.23 -8.62 -9.50
CA ARG A 8 -25.82 -7.77 -10.54
C ARG A 8 -27.33 -7.62 -10.35
N LYS A 9 -28.04 -8.70 -9.99
CA LYS A 9 -29.48 -8.74 -9.78
C LYS A 9 -29.93 -7.84 -8.63
N TYR A 10 -29.16 -7.85 -7.52
CA TYR A 10 -29.44 -7.08 -6.29
C TYR A 10 -28.61 -5.80 -6.18
N ARG A 11 -28.19 -5.23 -7.32
CA ARG A 11 -27.56 -3.91 -7.33
C ARG A 11 -28.56 -2.84 -6.93
N PRO A 12 -28.23 -1.96 -5.94
CA PRO A 12 -29.17 -0.95 -5.45
C PRO A 12 -29.67 -0.02 -6.55
N LEU A 13 -30.97 0.25 -6.57
CA LEU A 13 -31.67 1.08 -7.54
C LEU A 13 -32.09 2.43 -6.96
N THR A 14 -32.12 2.58 -5.63
CA THR A 14 -32.49 3.78 -4.88
C THR A 14 -31.43 4.11 -3.83
N PHE A 15 -31.42 5.34 -3.32
CA PHE A 15 -30.49 5.72 -2.24
C PHE A 15 -30.76 4.96 -0.94
N GLY A 16 -32.02 4.61 -0.67
CA GLY A 16 -32.40 3.83 0.50
C GLY A 16 -31.91 2.39 0.51
N GLU A 17 -31.62 1.83 -0.67
CA GLU A 17 -31.08 0.46 -0.80
C GLU A 17 -29.56 0.39 -0.65
N VAL A 18 -28.86 1.53 -0.57
CA VAL A 18 -27.40 1.56 -0.37
C VAL A 18 -27.09 1.34 1.10
N ILE A 19 -26.47 0.21 1.42
CA ILE A 19 -26.27 -0.27 2.77
C ILE A 19 -25.09 0.44 3.44
N ALA A 20 -25.21 0.76 4.72
CA ALA A 20 -24.16 1.33 5.60
C ALA A 20 -23.57 2.69 5.14
N GLN A 21 -24.19 3.38 4.17
CA GLN A 21 -23.67 4.65 3.62
C GLN A 21 -24.63 5.84 3.86
N GLN A 22 -25.39 5.83 4.97
CA GLN A 22 -26.40 6.87 5.25
C GLN A 22 -25.84 8.29 5.22
N HIS A 23 -24.61 8.49 5.68
CA HIS A 23 -23.93 9.80 5.65
C HIS A 23 -23.71 10.33 4.22
N VAL A 24 -23.46 9.45 3.25
CA VAL A 24 -23.33 9.79 1.85
C VAL A 24 -24.70 10.01 1.21
N THR A 25 -25.59 9.02 1.34
CA THR A 25 -26.91 9.03 0.69
C THR A 25 -27.77 10.21 1.17
N THR A 26 -27.80 10.49 2.48
CA THR A 26 -28.53 11.64 3.04
C THR A 26 -28.01 12.96 2.50
N THR A 27 -26.68 13.12 2.39
CA THR A 27 -26.09 14.35 1.85
C THR A 27 -26.43 14.56 0.38
N LEU A 28 -26.40 13.49 -0.43
CA LEU A 28 -26.75 13.54 -1.85
C LEU A 28 -28.25 13.85 -2.04
N VAL A 29 -29.11 13.20 -1.27
CA VAL A 29 -30.58 13.43 -1.25
C VAL A 29 -30.89 14.90 -0.92
N ASN A 30 -30.24 15.44 0.11
CA ASN A 30 -30.41 16.84 0.49
C ASN A 30 -29.90 17.82 -0.58
N ALA A 31 -28.78 17.50 -1.26
CA ALA A 31 -28.25 18.31 -2.34
C ALA A 31 -29.21 18.33 -3.54
N ILE A 32 -29.82 17.19 -3.88
CA ILE A 32 -30.84 17.10 -4.94
C ILE A 32 -32.09 17.90 -4.55
N ALA A 33 -32.58 17.76 -3.31
CA ALA A 33 -33.76 18.47 -2.81
C ALA A 33 -33.58 20.00 -2.82
N ALA A 34 -32.35 20.46 -2.54
CA ALA A 34 -31.99 21.88 -2.52
C ALA A 34 -31.59 22.41 -3.90
N GLU A 35 -31.60 21.59 -4.96
CA GLU A 35 -31.09 21.88 -6.30
C GLU A 35 -29.63 22.38 -6.31
N ARG A 36 -28.82 21.97 -5.31
CA ARG A 36 -27.40 22.33 -5.15
C ARG A 36 -26.49 21.18 -5.58
N ILE A 37 -26.54 20.88 -6.87
CA ILE A 37 -25.77 19.78 -7.45
C ILE A 37 -24.36 20.31 -7.80
N SER A 38 -23.32 19.65 -7.29
CA SER A 38 -21.93 19.99 -7.64
C SER A 38 -21.61 19.53 -9.07
N HIS A 39 -20.72 20.27 -9.73
CA HIS A 39 -20.20 19.89 -11.06
C HIS A 39 -19.27 18.67 -11.01
N ALA A 40 -18.68 18.35 -9.86
CA ALA A 40 -17.77 17.22 -9.71
C ALA A 40 -17.91 16.56 -8.33
N TYR A 41 -18.02 15.25 -8.32
CA TYR A 41 -18.07 14.39 -7.15
C TYR A 41 -16.90 13.42 -7.16
N LEU A 42 -16.36 13.11 -5.99
CA LEU A 42 -15.34 12.07 -5.83
C LEU A 42 -15.79 11.08 -4.74
N PHE A 43 -16.08 9.85 -5.14
CA PHE A 43 -16.45 8.76 -4.25
C PHE A 43 -15.21 7.91 -3.96
N THR A 44 -14.81 7.86 -2.70
CA THR A 44 -13.61 7.15 -2.25
C THR A 44 -13.94 6.04 -1.26
N GLY A 45 -13.13 4.99 -1.21
CA GLY A 45 -13.29 3.89 -0.27
C GLY A 45 -13.04 2.51 -0.90
N PRO A 46 -13.05 1.42 -0.12
CA PRO A 46 -12.76 0.07 -0.57
C PRO A 46 -13.58 -0.39 -1.79
N ARG A 47 -13.15 -1.47 -2.44
CA ARG A 47 -13.90 -2.08 -3.55
C ARG A 47 -15.22 -2.69 -3.05
N GLY A 48 -16.24 -2.76 -3.89
CA GLY A 48 -17.45 -3.53 -3.62
C GLY A 48 -18.48 -2.91 -2.66
N ILE A 49 -18.23 -1.70 -2.11
CA ILE A 49 -19.07 -1.03 -1.09
C ILE A 49 -20.17 -0.13 -1.65
N GLY A 50 -20.35 -0.07 -2.99
CA GLY A 50 -21.46 0.65 -3.61
C GLY A 50 -21.12 1.99 -4.28
N LYS A 51 -19.85 2.43 -4.42
CA LYS A 51 -19.45 3.70 -5.06
C LYS A 51 -20.08 3.89 -6.45
N THR A 52 -19.82 2.99 -7.37
CA THR A 52 -20.34 3.05 -8.75
C THR A 52 -21.86 2.90 -8.80
N SER A 53 -22.45 2.10 -7.89
CA SER A 53 -23.92 1.98 -7.78
C SER A 53 -24.54 3.30 -7.36
N THR A 54 -23.99 3.98 -6.36
CA THR A 54 -24.45 5.31 -5.91
C THR A 54 -24.25 6.36 -7.01
N ALA A 55 -23.15 6.31 -7.78
CA ALA A 55 -22.93 7.17 -8.94
C ALA A 55 -24.05 7.01 -9.99
N ARG A 56 -24.44 5.78 -10.29
CA ARG A 56 -25.55 5.48 -11.23
C ARG A 56 -26.91 5.90 -10.67
N ILE A 57 -27.14 5.78 -9.35
CA ILE A 57 -28.37 6.27 -8.70
C ILE A 57 -28.43 7.79 -8.81
N LEU A 58 -27.33 8.50 -8.48
CA LEU A 58 -27.25 9.95 -8.60
C LEU A 58 -27.50 10.40 -10.04
N ALA A 59 -26.87 9.76 -11.03
CA ALA A 59 -27.05 10.08 -12.44
C ALA A 59 -28.50 9.94 -12.90
N ARG A 60 -29.20 8.90 -12.42
CA ARG A 60 -30.64 8.72 -12.70
C ARG A 60 -31.51 9.73 -11.95
N ALA A 61 -31.20 10.01 -10.70
CA ALA A 61 -32.01 10.90 -9.86
C ALA A 61 -32.04 12.33 -10.41
N VAL A 62 -30.87 12.88 -10.82
CA VAL A 62 -30.79 14.25 -11.37
C VAL A 62 -31.35 14.40 -12.77
N ASN A 63 -31.48 13.29 -13.52
CA ASN A 63 -32.01 13.25 -14.89
C ASN A 63 -33.42 12.63 -14.99
N CYS A 64 -34.03 12.22 -13.86
CA CYS A 64 -35.31 11.57 -13.84
C CYS A 64 -36.44 12.53 -14.28
N LEU A 65 -37.32 12.07 -15.16
CA LEU A 65 -38.48 12.85 -15.61
C LEU A 65 -39.59 12.89 -14.55
N GLU A 66 -39.71 11.85 -13.75
CA GLU A 66 -40.76 11.66 -12.75
C GLU A 66 -40.16 11.13 -11.46
N PRO A 67 -39.39 11.97 -10.72
CA PRO A 67 -38.71 11.52 -9.51
C PRO A 67 -39.71 11.13 -8.41
N ALA A 68 -39.43 10.05 -7.70
CA ALA A 68 -40.17 9.65 -6.51
C ALA A 68 -39.52 10.30 -5.27
N GLY A 69 -39.89 11.55 -4.97
CA GLY A 69 -39.16 12.38 -4.03
C GLY A 69 -37.79 12.76 -4.59
N GLN A 70 -36.69 12.31 -3.98
CA GLN A 70 -35.33 12.50 -4.46
C GLN A 70 -34.73 11.24 -5.09
N ASP A 71 -35.46 10.12 -5.05
CA ASP A 71 -35.05 8.88 -5.70
C ASP A 71 -35.49 8.85 -7.19
N PRO A 72 -34.73 8.15 -8.07
CA PRO A 72 -35.12 7.95 -9.44
C PRO A 72 -36.33 7.03 -9.53
N CYS A 73 -37.28 7.32 -10.43
CA CYS A 73 -38.46 6.48 -10.61
C CYS A 73 -38.16 5.08 -11.20
N ASN A 74 -37.00 4.89 -11.80
CA ASN A 74 -36.52 3.66 -12.46
C ASN A 74 -37.45 3.12 -13.58
N LYS A 75 -38.45 3.88 -14.00
CA LYS A 75 -39.48 3.47 -14.99
C LYS A 75 -39.55 4.39 -16.22
N CYS A 76 -39.21 5.68 -16.08
CA CYS A 76 -39.24 6.61 -17.20
C CYS A 76 -38.17 6.24 -18.24
N ARG A 77 -38.30 6.81 -19.45
CA ARG A 77 -37.39 6.52 -20.56
C ARG A 77 -35.93 6.72 -20.19
N ILE A 78 -35.57 7.86 -19.59
CA ILE A 78 -34.19 8.20 -19.23
C ILE A 78 -33.64 7.21 -18.19
N CYS A 79 -34.42 6.90 -17.15
CA CYS A 79 -34.00 5.93 -16.14
C CYS A 79 -33.70 4.54 -16.73
N ARG A 80 -34.53 4.08 -17.69
CA ARG A 80 -34.33 2.78 -18.37
C ARG A 80 -33.08 2.80 -19.25
N GLU A 81 -32.89 3.85 -20.06
CA GLU A 81 -31.72 3.99 -20.93
C GLU A 81 -30.40 3.97 -20.09
N ILE A 82 -30.40 4.63 -18.93
CA ILE A 82 -29.23 4.61 -18.01
C ILE A 82 -29.03 3.23 -17.38
N LEU A 83 -30.11 2.54 -16.98
CA LEU A 83 -30.02 1.20 -16.40
C LEU A 83 -29.50 0.16 -17.41
N GLU A 84 -29.90 0.28 -18.64
CA GLU A 84 -29.50 -0.60 -19.75
C GLU A 84 -28.09 -0.26 -20.30
N GLY A 85 -27.57 0.92 -19.95
CA GLY A 85 -26.23 1.38 -20.39
C GLY A 85 -26.23 1.95 -21.82
N HIS A 86 -27.38 2.36 -22.34
CA HIS A 86 -27.56 2.88 -23.72
C HIS A 86 -27.75 4.40 -23.76
N SER A 87 -27.61 5.09 -22.61
CA SER A 87 -27.77 6.54 -22.55
C SER A 87 -26.62 7.28 -23.25
N LEU A 88 -26.93 8.23 -24.11
CA LEU A 88 -25.96 9.12 -24.75
C LEU A 88 -25.49 10.25 -23.81
N ASP A 89 -26.29 10.55 -22.79
CA ASP A 89 -26.03 11.64 -21.83
C ASP A 89 -25.38 11.17 -20.53
N VAL A 90 -25.33 9.86 -20.27
CA VAL A 90 -24.64 9.28 -19.10
C VAL A 90 -23.63 8.26 -19.61
N LEU A 91 -22.36 8.64 -19.55
CA LEU A 91 -21.26 7.81 -20.00
C LEU A 91 -20.51 7.26 -18.78
N GLU A 92 -20.35 5.96 -18.75
CA GLU A 92 -19.56 5.26 -17.74
C GLU A 92 -18.26 4.76 -18.36
N ILE A 93 -17.13 5.17 -17.79
CA ILE A 93 -15.78 4.91 -18.28
C ILE A 93 -15.03 4.21 -17.15
N ASP A 94 -14.48 3.05 -17.44
CA ASP A 94 -13.56 2.37 -16.55
C ASP A 94 -12.14 2.90 -16.76
N GLY A 95 -11.58 3.56 -15.77
CA GLY A 95 -10.22 4.12 -15.81
C GLY A 95 -9.14 3.06 -15.96
N ALA A 96 -9.42 1.80 -15.62
CA ALA A 96 -8.45 0.71 -15.82
C ALA A 96 -8.30 0.33 -17.30
N SER A 97 -9.39 0.39 -18.07
CA SER A 97 -9.42 0.08 -19.51
C SER A 97 -9.10 1.29 -20.37
N ASN A 98 -9.41 2.51 -19.89
CA ASN A 98 -9.28 3.77 -20.63
C ASN A 98 -8.28 4.71 -19.95
N ARG A 99 -7.02 4.27 -19.84
CA ARG A 99 -5.95 5.00 -19.09
C ARG A 99 -5.36 6.16 -19.88
N GLY A 100 -5.53 6.16 -21.21
CA GLY A 100 -4.81 7.01 -22.13
C GLY A 100 -5.28 8.46 -22.15
N ILE A 101 -4.42 9.32 -22.67
CA ILE A 101 -4.71 10.74 -22.85
C ILE A 101 -5.72 10.96 -23.98
N ASP A 102 -5.73 10.11 -25.01
CA ASP A 102 -6.55 10.30 -26.21
C ASP A 102 -8.03 10.05 -25.90
N GLU A 103 -8.35 9.01 -25.12
CA GLU A 103 -9.73 8.75 -24.68
C GLU A 103 -10.27 9.90 -23.82
N ILE A 104 -9.43 10.50 -22.99
CA ILE A 104 -9.83 11.65 -22.16
C ILE A 104 -9.90 12.95 -22.99
N ARG A 105 -9.12 13.10 -24.04
CA ARG A 105 -9.25 14.22 -25.00
C ARG A 105 -10.57 14.12 -25.78
N ASP A 106 -10.93 12.94 -26.28
CA ASP A 106 -12.21 12.70 -26.92
C ASP A 106 -13.39 13.00 -25.99
N LEU A 107 -13.25 12.58 -24.70
CA LEU A 107 -14.22 12.92 -23.67
C LEU A 107 -14.33 14.44 -23.52
N ARG A 108 -13.21 15.16 -23.42
CA ARG A 108 -13.18 16.62 -23.27
C ARG A 108 -13.87 17.35 -24.46
N GLU A 109 -13.67 16.87 -25.67
CA GLU A 109 -14.35 17.44 -26.84
C GLU A 109 -15.87 17.23 -26.76
N ARG A 110 -16.30 16.05 -26.30
CA ARG A 110 -17.73 15.73 -26.12
C ARG A 110 -18.39 16.50 -24.97
N VAL A 111 -17.64 16.96 -23.97
CA VAL A 111 -18.15 17.76 -22.85
C VAL A 111 -18.77 19.08 -23.32
N GLY A 112 -18.25 19.68 -24.40
CA GLY A 112 -18.79 20.92 -24.96
C GLY A 112 -20.20 20.80 -25.55
N TYR A 113 -20.67 19.58 -25.87
CA TYR A 113 -21.99 19.39 -26.48
C TYR A 113 -23.07 19.30 -25.40
N THR A 114 -24.21 19.95 -25.66
CA THR A 114 -25.39 19.89 -24.78
C THR A 114 -25.99 18.48 -24.73
N PRO A 115 -26.67 18.11 -23.62
CA PRO A 115 -27.36 16.84 -23.49
C PRO A 115 -28.42 16.68 -24.62
N SER A 116 -28.61 15.42 -25.07
CA SER A 116 -29.56 15.11 -26.13
C SER A 116 -31.02 15.00 -25.64
N ALA A 117 -31.21 14.44 -24.45
CA ALA A 117 -32.55 14.16 -23.90
C ALA A 117 -32.64 14.41 -22.39
N SER A 118 -31.52 14.49 -21.68
CA SER A 118 -31.45 14.62 -20.23
C SER A 118 -31.21 16.07 -19.80
N ARG A 119 -31.39 16.39 -18.50
CA ARG A 119 -31.07 17.71 -17.95
C ARG A 119 -29.56 17.92 -17.85
N TYR A 120 -28.82 16.87 -17.47
CA TYR A 120 -27.38 16.90 -17.28
C TYR A 120 -26.69 15.82 -18.10
N LYS A 121 -25.52 16.16 -18.61
CA LYS A 121 -24.58 15.21 -19.20
C LYS A 121 -23.61 14.75 -18.11
N ILE A 122 -23.56 13.43 -17.87
CA ILE A 122 -22.86 12.89 -16.71
C ILE A 122 -21.77 11.93 -17.17
N TYR A 123 -20.59 12.12 -16.61
CA TYR A 123 -19.43 11.28 -16.83
C TYR A 123 -19.09 10.56 -15.53
N ILE A 124 -19.30 9.26 -15.47
CA ILE A 124 -18.90 8.40 -14.36
C ILE A 124 -17.58 7.76 -14.75
N ILE A 125 -16.50 8.10 -14.02
CA ILE A 125 -15.18 7.52 -14.24
C ILE A 125 -14.84 6.66 -13.03
N ASP A 126 -14.93 5.34 -13.22
CA ASP A 126 -14.60 4.37 -12.18
C ASP A 126 -13.10 4.10 -12.16
N GLU A 127 -12.56 3.75 -11.00
CA GLU A 127 -11.13 3.56 -10.72
C GLU A 127 -10.26 4.68 -11.32
N VAL A 128 -10.69 5.93 -11.11
CA VAL A 128 -10.06 7.12 -11.70
C VAL A 128 -8.56 7.22 -11.40
N HIS A 129 -8.08 6.63 -10.31
CA HIS A 129 -6.65 6.60 -9.97
C HIS A 129 -5.77 5.82 -10.96
N MET A 130 -6.38 5.10 -11.90
CA MET A 130 -5.67 4.38 -12.96
C MET A 130 -5.37 5.24 -14.19
N LEU A 131 -5.92 6.45 -14.25
CA LEU A 131 -5.62 7.39 -15.33
C LEU A 131 -4.17 7.88 -15.26
N THR A 132 -3.57 8.14 -16.42
CA THR A 132 -2.23 8.75 -16.50
C THR A 132 -2.25 10.22 -16.02
N GLN A 133 -1.10 10.75 -15.65
CA GLN A 133 -0.97 12.14 -15.22
C GLN A 133 -1.42 13.13 -16.30
N GLU A 134 -1.13 12.80 -17.57
CA GLU A 134 -1.52 13.60 -18.73
C GLU A 134 -3.04 13.61 -18.93
N ALA A 135 -3.71 12.48 -18.68
CA ALA A 135 -5.17 12.36 -18.70
C ALA A 135 -5.81 13.23 -17.60
N PHE A 136 -5.27 13.20 -16.38
CA PHE A 136 -5.71 14.12 -15.31
C PHE A 136 -5.53 15.59 -15.70
N ASN A 137 -4.38 15.95 -16.26
CA ASN A 137 -4.11 17.32 -16.69
C ASN A 137 -5.08 17.78 -17.80
N ALA A 138 -5.51 16.88 -18.69
CA ALA A 138 -6.49 17.19 -19.71
C ALA A 138 -7.88 17.53 -19.14
N LEU A 139 -8.23 16.97 -17.96
CA LEU A 139 -9.51 17.24 -17.28
C LEU A 139 -9.49 18.56 -16.47
N LEU A 140 -8.33 19.04 -16.03
CA LEU A 140 -8.22 20.19 -15.11
C LEU A 140 -8.97 21.41 -15.63
N LYS A 141 -8.77 21.81 -16.90
CA LYS A 141 -9.44 22.97 -17.49
C LYS A 141 -10.96 22.85 -17.45
N THR A 142 -11.50 21.66 -17.68
CA THR A 142 -12.94 21.41 -17.65
C THR A 142 -13.51 21.41 -16.23
N LEU A 143 -12.69 20.98 -15.24
CA LEU A 143 -13.07 21.02 -13.82
C LEU A 143 -12.97 22.43 -13.22
N GLU A 144 -12.13 23.31 -13.79
CA GLU A 144 -12.03 24.72 -13.39
C GLU A 144 -13.17 25.54 -13.94
N GLU A 145 -13.51 25.34 -15.21
CA GLU A 145 -14.57 26.05 -15.92
C GLU A 145 -15.60 25.05 -16.46
N PRO A 146 -16.38 24.39 -15.59
CA PRO A 146 -17.30 23.35 -16.01
C PRO A 146 -18.52 23.95 -16.72
N PRO A 147 -18.94 23.39 -17.87
CA PRO A 147 -20.23 23.73 -18.45
C PRO A 147 -21.37 23.42 -17.47
N SER A 148 -22.37 24.30 -17.39
CA SER A 148 -23.47 24.19 -16.40
C SER A 148 -24.33 22.93 -16.53
N HIS A 149 -24.24 22.26 -17.65
CA HIS A 149 -24.97 21.02 -17.95
C HIS A 149 -24.16 19.75 -17.72
N VAL A 150 -22.92 19.83 -17.21
CA VAL A 150 -22.00 18.69 -17.05
C VAL A 150 -21.77 18.37 -15.59
N ILE A 151 -21.80 17.09 -15.26
CA ILE A 151 -21.46 16.56 -13.93
C ILE A 151 -20.44 15.45 -14.09
N PHE A 152 -19.33 15.55 -13.37
CA PHE A 152 -18.36 14.48 -13.24
C PHE A 152 -18.60 13.71 -11.94
N ILE A 153 -18.52 12.37 -12.00
CA ILE A 153 -18.57 11.50 -10.84
C ILE A 153 -17.37 10.55 -10.93
N PHE A 154 -16.36 10.84 -10.15
CA PHE A 154 -15.16 10.01 -10.03
C PHE A 154 -15.35 8.99 -8.91
N ALA A 155 -14.95 7.75 -9.15
CA ALA A 155 -14.88 6.71 -8.12
C ALA A 155 -13.45 6.16 -8.04
N THR A 156 -12.96 5.92 -6.82
CA THR A 156 -11.61 5.39 -6.60
C THR A 156 -11.52 4.53 -5.35
N THR A 157 -10.65 3.54 -5.39
CA THR A 157 -10.21 2.77 -4.21
C THR A 157 -8.95 3.36 -3.58
N ALA A 158 -8.19 4.20 -4.29
CA ALA A 158 -6.90 4.74 -3.87
C ALA A 158 -6.84 6.26 -4.03
N VAL A 159 -7.45 7.00 -3.08
CA VAL A 159 -7.51 8.47 -3.12
C VAL A 159 -6.11 9.11 -3.09
N GLN A 160 -5.14 8.49 -2.46
CA GLN A 160 -3.75 8.95 -2.39
C GLN A 160 -3.03 9.00 -3.74
N LYS A 161 -3.54 8.27 -4.75
CA LYS A 161 -3.02 8.30 -6.13
C LYS A 161 -3.68 9.37 -7.00
N VAL A 162 -4.76 10.02 -6.52
CA VAL A 162 -5.45 11.09 -7.25
C VAL A 162 -4.75 12.42 -6.98
N PRO A 163 -4.40 13.21 -8.01
CA PRO A 163 -3.71 14.48 -7.83
C PRO A 163 -4.48 15.46 -6.93
N PRO A 164 -3.80 16.19 -6.04
CA PRO A 164 -4.44 17.18 -5.16
C PRO A 164 -5.20 18.27 -5.91
N THR A 165 -4.78 18.60 -7.14
CA THR A 165 -5.44 19.56 -8.03
C THR A 165 -6.85 19.12 -8.45
N ILE A 166 -7.09 17.82 -8.59
CA ILE A 166 -8.41 17.22 -8.83
C ILE A 166 -9.22 17.21 -7.54
N LEU A 167 -8.58 16.75 -6.43
CA LEU A 167 -9.24 16.67 -5.12
C LEU A 167 -9.85 18.00 -4.67
N SER A 168 -9.13 19.10 -4.90
CA SER A 168 -9.57 20.46 -4.50
C SER A 168 -10.79 20.98 -5.29
N ARG A 169 -11.13 20.37 -6.43
CA ARG A 169 -12.24 20.76 -7.31
C ARG A 169 -13.44 19.83 -7.24
N CYS A 170 -13.33 18.75 -6.46
CA CYS A 170 -14.38 17.75 -6.31
C CYS A 170 -14.99 17.77 -4.92
N GLN A 171 -16.30 17.59 -4.84
CA GLN A 171 -16.94 17.28 -3.57
C GLN A 171 -16.67 15.81 -3.21
N ARG A 172 -15.88 15.58 -2.15
CA ARG A 172 -15.46 14.27 -1.72
C ARG A 172 -16.48 13.61 -0.82
N PHE A 173 -16.70 12.31 -1.04
CA PHE A 173 -17.53 11.42 -0.22
C PHE A 173 -16.76 10.14 0.11
N ASP A 174 -16.56 9.89 1.39
CA ASP A 174 -15.83 8.74 1.88
C ASP A 174 -16.81 7.61 2.23
N PHE A 175 -16.79 6.55 1.45
CA PHE A 175 -17.56 5.33 1.68
C PHE A 175 -16.80 4.43 2.66
N LYS A 176 -17.53 3.81 3.56
CA LYS A 176 -16.98 2.93 4.60
C LYS A 176 -17.25 1.47 4.25
N ALA A 177 -16.39 0.58 4.76
CA ALA A 177 -16.65 -0.86 4.73
C ALA A 177 -17.99 -1.15 5.42
N VAL A 178 -18.75 -2.10 4.87
CA VAL A 178 -20.04 -2.50 5.43
C VAL A 178 -19.82 -3.40 6.64
N PRO A 179 -20.41 -3.11 7.81
CA PRO A 179 -20.31 -3.99 8.99
C PRO A 179 -20.82 -5.40 8.70
N THR A 180 -20.15 -6.41 9.27
CA THR A 180 -20.48 -7.84 9.07
C THR A 180 -21.96 -8.14 9.36
N GLY A 181 -22.54 -7.55 10.41
CA GLY A 181 -23.95 -7.73 10.76
C GLY A 181 -24.93 -7.20 9.71
N GLU A 182 -24.59 -6.07 9.06
CA GLU A 182 -25.39 -5.51 7.97
C GLU A 182 -25.27 -6.36 6.69
N ILE A 183 -24.08 -6.92 6.42
CA ILE A 183 -23.90 -7.88 5.32
C ILE A 183 -24.78 -9.10 5.53
N ILE A 184 -24.75 -9.73 6.71
CA ILE A 184 -25.57 -10.90 7.04
C ILE A 184 -27.06 -10.58 6.87
N THR A 185 -27.49 -9.41 7.34
CA THR A 185 -28.88 -8.97 7.21
C THR A 185 -29.30 -8.87 5.75
N GLN A 186 -28.46 -8.30 4.90
CA GLN A 186 -28.72 -8.18 3.47
C GLN A 186 -28.68 -9.55 2.76
N LEU A 187 -27.75 -10.42 3.10
CA LEU A 187 -27.72 -11.79 2.56
C LEU A 187 -29.00 -12.55 2.90
N LYS A 188 -29.50 -12.44 4.14
CA LYS A 188 -30.79 -13.01 4.54
C LYS A 188 -31.95 -12.44 3.73
N HIS A 189 -31.94 -11.13 3.46
CA HIS A 189 -32.95 -10.49 2.62
C HIS A 189 -32.95 -11.06 1.19
N VAL A 190 -31.77 -11.20 0.59
CA VAL A 190 -31.58 -11.76 -0.77
C VAL A 190 -32.03 -13.22 -0.80
N LEU A 191 -31.63 -14.04 0.13
CA LEU A 191 -32.01 -15.46 0.24
C LEU A 191 -33.52 -15.66 0.37
N LYS A 192 -34.16 -14.81 1.17
CA LYS A 192 -35.62 -14.82 1.29
C LYS A 192 -36.29 -14.50 -0.05
N ALA A 193 -35.77 -13.58 -0.84
CA ALA A 193 -36.29 -13.24 -2.17
C ALA A 193 -36.05 -14.37 -3.18
N GLU A 194 -34.92 -15.09 -3.09
CA GLU A 194 -34.61 -16.25 -3.93
C GLU A 194 -35.27 -17.55 -3.45
N LYS A 195 -35.89 -17.55 -2.26
CA LYS A 195 -36.51 -18.74 -1.61
C LYS A 195 -35.49 -19.87 -1.35
N ILE A 196 -34.29 -19.50 -0.92
CA ILE A 196 -33.23 -20.43 -0.57
C ILE A 196 -32.96 -20.28 0.93
N GLU A 197 -32.80 -21.40 1.63
CA GLU A 197 -32.44 -21.42 3.05
C GLU A 197 -30.97 -21.83 3.19
N VAL A 198 -30.17 -20.95 3.78
CA VAL A 198 -28.75 -21.17 4.08
C VAL A 198 -28.55 -20.98 5.58
N PRO A 199 -27.83 -21.91 6.25
CA PRO A 199 -27.50 -21.80 7.67
C PRO A 199 -26.78 -20.47 8.00
N GLU A 200 -27.04 -19.93 9.20
CA GLU A 200 -26.48 -18.63 9.62
C GLU A 200 -24.95 -18.66 9.75
N ASP A 201 -24.40 -19.80 10.14
CA ASP A 201 -22.94 -20.00 10.25
C ASP A 201 -22.24 -19.77 8.90
N ILE A 202 -22.83 -20.26 7.80
CA ILE A 202 -22.32 -20.07 6.44
C ILE A 202 -22.40 -18.59 6.04
N LEU A 203 -23.49 -17.91 6.40
CA LEU A 203 -23.61 -16.46 6.16
C LEU A 203 -22.55 -15.67 6.93
N GLY A 204 -22.25 -16.10 8.14
CA GLY A 204 -21.16 -15.56 8.94
C GLY A 204 -19.79 -15.74 8.27
N MET A 205 -19.52 -16.91 7.69
CA MET A 205 -18.29 -17.18 6.93
C MET A 205 -18.20 -16.26 5.70
N ILE A 206 -19.26 -16.17 4.90
CA ILE A 206 -19.32 -15.30 3.72
C ILE A 206 -19.07 -13.84 4.10
N ALA A 207 -19.75 -13.35 5.15
CA ALA A 207 -19.66 -11.96 5.58
C ALA A 207 -18.24 -11.59 6.08
N ARG A 208 -17.58 -12.50 6.80
CA ARG A 208 -16.17 -12.33 7.19
C ARG A 208 -15.24 -12.30 5.98
N LYS A 209 -15.37 -13.28 5.07
CA LYS A 209 -14.53 -13.37 3.86
C LYS A 209 -14.69 -12.18 2.91
N ALA A 210 -15.88 -11.56 2.90
CA ALA A 210 -16.17 -10.39 2.08
C ALA A 210 -15.51 -9.09 2.56
N ASP A 211 -14.97 -9.05 3.76
CA ASP A 211 -14.23 -7.91 4.35
C ASP A 211 -14.90 -6.54 4.11
N GLY A 212 -16.21 -6.47 4.40
CA GLY A 212 -16.99 -5.25 4.22
C GLY A 212 -17.42 -4.93 2.78
N ALA A 213 -17.09 -5.76 1.79
CA ALA A 213 -17.45 -5.59 0.39
C ALA A 213 -18.77 -6.30 0.05
N MET A 214 -19.89 -5.59 0.00
CA MET A 214 -21.22 -6.18 -0.29
C MET A 214 -21.28 -6.90 -1.63
N ARG A 215 -20.58 -6.39 -2.67
CA ARG A 215 -20.53 -7.05 -3.99
C ARG A 215 -19.84 -8.41 -3.89
N ASP A 216 -18.77 -8.50 -3.14
CA ASP A 216 -17.97 -9.72 -3.00
C ASP A 216 -18.74 -10.71 -2.12
N ALA A 217 -19.47 -10.25 -1.08
CA ALA A 217 -20.38 -11.08 -0.29
C ALA A 217 -21.46 -11.74 -1.15
N LEU A 218 -22.10 -11.00 -2.05
CA LEU A 218 -23.11 -11.55 -2.97
C LEU A 218 -22.50 -12.52 -4.00
N SER A 219 -21.26 -12.26 -4.45
CA SER A 219 -20.57 -13.16 -5.37
C SER A 219 -20.15 -14.46 -4.69
N LEU A 220 -19.67 -14.40 -3.44
CA LEU A 220 -19.35 -15.57 -2.61
C LEU A 220 -20.62 -16.38 -2.29
N LEU A 221 -21.74 -15.70 -1.97
CA LEU A 221 -23.02 -16.38 -1.77
C LEU A 221 -23.43 -17.16 -3.03
N ASP A 222 -23.29 -16.56 -4.20
CA ASP A 222 -23.61 -17.16 -5.49
C ASP A 222 -22.77 -18.41 -5.76
N GLN A 223 -21.47 -18.36 -5.45
CA GLN A 223 -20.56 -19.51 -5.53
C GLN A 223 -20.98 -20.63 -4.58
N VAL A 224 -21.29 -20.31 -3.32
CA VAL A 224 -21.76 -21.29 -2.32
C VAL A 224 -23.05 -21.95 -2.76
N ILE A 225 -24.03 -21.18 -3.24
CA ILE A 225 -25.29 -21.72 -3.77
C ILE A 225 -25.04 -22.65 -4.94
N SER A 226 -24.19 -22.25 -5.89
CA SER A 226 -23.89 -23.03 -7.07
C SER A 226 -23.20 -24.35 -6.77
N PHE A 227 -22.32 -24.37 -5.77
CA PHE A 227 -21.57 -25.58 -5.39
C PHE A 227 -22.34 -26.50 -4.46
N CYS A 228 -22.97 -25.97 -3.41
CA CYS A 228 -23.68 -26.79 -2.41
C CYS A 228 -25.02 -27.33 -2.95
N GLY A 229 -25.62 -26.66 -3.94
CA GLY A 229 -26.89 -27.08 -4.53
C GLY A 229 -28.03 -27.06 -3.50
N VAL A 230 -28.47 -28.23 -3.03
CA VAL A 230 -29.58 -28.35 -2.07
C VAL A 230 -29.09 -28.58 -0.64
N GLU A 231 -27.88 -29.11 -0.47
CA GLU A 231 -27.34 -29.45 0.84
C GLU A 231 -26.25 -28.48 1.27
N PHE A 232 -26.60 -27.52 2.10
CA PHE A 232 -25.68 -26.56 2.68
C PHE A 232 -25.05 -27.13 3.96
N THR A 233 -23.80 -27.57 3.86
CA THR A 233 -23.00 -27.96 5.03
C THR A 233 -21.83 -26.98 5.21
N ALA A 234 -21.40 -26.79 6.46
CA ALA A 234 -20.32 -25.87 6.79
C ALA A 234 -19.00 -26.27 6.08
N GLU A 235 -18.73 -27.58 5.96
CA GLU A 235 -17.52 -28.10 5.33
C GLU A 235 -17.50 -27.78 3.82
N LYS A 236 -18.64 -28.03 3.11
CA LYS A 236 -18.74 -27.70 1.67
C LYS A 236 -18.61 -26.19 1.43
N ALA A 237 -19.22 -25.39 2.29
CA ALA A 237 -19.11 -23.94 2.21
C ALA A 237 -17.68 -23.46 2.46
N ALA A 238 -17.00 -23.99 3.49
CA ALA A 238 -15.63 -23.66 3.81
C ALA A 238 -14.68 -24.00 2.64
N GLN A 239 -14.88 -25.17 2.01
CA GLN A 239 -14.10 -25.59 0.84
C GLN A 239 -14.22 -24.61 -0.33
N VAL A 240 -15.44 -24.16 -0.66
CA VAL A 240 -15.67 -23.21 -1.76
C VAL A 240 -15.16 -21.81 -1.44
N LEU A 241 -15.37 -21.40 -0.22
CA LEU A 241 -14.92 -20.10 0.26
C LEU A 241 -13.41 -20.03 0.44
N GLY A 242 -12.70 -21.18 0.41
CA GLY A 242 -11.27 -21.23 0.76
C GLY A 242 -11.04 -20.75 2.19
N VAL A 243 -11.99 -21.01 3.09
CA VAL A 243 -11.82 -20.75 4.53
C VAL A 243 -11.17 -21.99 5.10
N PHE A 244 -10.02 -21.81 5.67
CA PHE A 244 -9.25 -22.90 6.25
C PHE A 244 -9.76 -23.23 7.64
N ASP A 245 -9.63 -24.50 8.00
CA ASP A 245 -9.89 -24.91 9.37
C ASP A 245 -8.87 -24.22 10.30
N THR A 246 -9.39 -23.59 11.32
CA THR A 246 -8.57 -22.92 12.33
C THR A 246 -7.57 -23.89 12.97
N ASP A 247 -7.91 -25.18 13.00
CA ASP A 247 -7.06 -26.26 13.54
C ASP A 247 -5.73 -26.39 12.78
N LEU A 248 -5.71 -26.12 11.47
CA LEU A 248 -4.48 -26.12 10.67
C LEU A 248 -3.47 -25.07 11.16
N PHE A 249 -3.96 -23.89 11.53
CA PHE A 249 -3.09 -22.83 12.02
C PHE A 249 -2.56 -23.12 13.42
N PHE A 250 -3.37 -23.75 14.28
CA PHE A 250 -2.90 -24.18 15.60
C PHE A 250 -1.90 -25.33 15.50
N GLU A 251 -2.13 -26.33 14.62
CA GLU A 251 -1.16 -27.38 14.32
C GLU A 251 0.20 -26.78 13.89
N LEU A 252 0.15 -25.84 12.94
CA LEU A 252 1.36 -25.13 12.51
C LEU A 252 2.03 -24.37 13.65
N THR A 253 1.25 -23.69 14.47
CA THR A 253 1.76 -22.92 15.61
C THR A 253 2.43 -23.84 16.63
N ASP A 254 1.88 -25.02 16.89
CA ASP A 254 2.52 -26.03 17.75
C ASP A 254 3.84 -26.52 17.16
N LEU A 255 3.90 -26.79 15.84
CA LEU A 255 5.15 -27.17 15.18
C LEU A 255 6.22 -26.07 15.28
N VAL A 256 5.81 -24.79 15.19
CA VAL A 256 6.73 -23.66 15.36
C VAL A 256 7.23 -23.55 16.80
N LEU A 257 6.35 -23.70 17.80
CA LEU A 257 6.71 -23.70 19.21
C LEU A 257 7.68 -24.84 19.59
N GLU A 258 7.46 -26.03 19.00
CA GLU A 258 8.30 -27.20 19.18
C GLU A 258 9.62 -27.13 18.40
N ARG A 259 9.80 -26.11 17.57
CA ARG A 259 10.94 -25.97 16.63
C ARG A 259 11.10 -27.16 15.69
N ASN A 260 9.99 -27.76 15.29
CA ASN A 260 9.96 -28.94 14.43
C ASN A 260 10.03 -28.56 12.95
N THR A 261 11.21 -28.23 12.47
CA THR A 261 11.43 -27.80 11.07
C THR A 261 11.02 -28.88 10.05
N LEU A 262 11.28 -30.16 10.34
CA LEU A 262 10.88 -31.25 9.45
C LEU A 262 9.34 -31.41 9.40
N GLY A 263 8.67 -31.23 10.54
CA GLY A 263 7.21 -31.22 10.65
C GLY A 263 6.60 -30.14 9.77
N VAL A 264 7.18 -28.94 9.78
CA VAL A 264 6.74 -27.80 8.96
C VAL A 264 6.87 -28.08 7.46
N VAL A 265 7.98 -28.66 6.99
CA VAL A 265 8.16 -29.02 5.58
C VAL A 265 7.11 -30.06 5.15
N ARG A 266 6.85 -31.07 5.99
CA ARG A 266 5.80 -32.06 5.73
C ARG A 266 4.40 -31.46 5.72
N PHE A 267 4.16 -30.49 6.60
CA PHE A 267 2.91 -29.74 6.66
C PHE A 267 2.63 -29.01 5.34
N VAL A 268 3.60 -28.26 4.81
CA VAL A 268 3.46 -27.55 3.52
C VAL A 268 3.31 -28.55 2.35
N ALA A 269 4.00 -29.67 2.39
CA ALA A 269 3.83 -30.72 1.38
C ALA A 269 2.39 -31.25 1.38
N ARG A 270 1.80 -31.53 2.55
CA ARG A 270 0.40 -31.96 2.71
C ARG A 270 -0.57 -30.90 2.16
N LEU A 271 -0.41 -29.60 2.51
CA LEU A 271 -1.25 -28.53 1.97
C LEU A 271 -1.25 -28.51 0.44
N ALA A 272 -0.06 -28.69 -0.17
CA ALA A 272 0.07 -28.72 -1.63
C ALA A 272 -0.55 -29.96 -2.27
N GLU A 273 -0.46 -31.14 -1.63
CA GLU A 273 -1.08 -32.40 -2.08
C GLU A 273 -2.61 -32.35 -2.00
N GLU A 274 -3.16 -31.70 -0.98
CA GLU A 274 -4.59 -31.47 -0.81
C GLU A 274 -5.13 -30.37 -1.75
N GLY A 275 -4.26 -29.69 -2.50
CA GLY A 275 -4.65 -28.65 -3.45
C GLY A 275 -5.12 -27.36 -2.79
N ILE A 276 -4.67 -27.08 -1.57
CA ILE A 276 -5.02 -25.89 -0.80
C ILE A 276 -4.39 -24.66 -1.45
N ASP A 277 -5.16 -23.56 -1.56
CA ASP A 277 -4.67 -22.28 -2.03
C ASP A 277 -3.62 -21.70 -1.06
N LEU A 278 -2.35 -21.80 -1.45
CA LEU A 278 -1.24 -21.32 -0.63
C LEU A 278 -1.24 -19.80 -0.45
N ALA A 279 -1.83 -19.03 -1.39
CA ALA A 279 -1.92 -17.58 -1.26
C ALA A 279 -2.98 -17.19 -0.21
N GLY A 280 -4.14 -17.83 -0.26
CA GLY A 280 -5.16 -17.68 0.78
C GLY A 280 -4.66 -18.13 2.15
N PHE A 281 -3.97 -19.28 2.22
CA PHE A 281 -3.37 -19.76 3.46
C PHE A 281 -2.37 -18.78 4.06
N TYR A 282 -1.52 -18.16 3.24
CA TYR A 282 -0.57 -17.15 3.69
C TYR A 282 -1.25 -15.93 4.32
N GLN A 283 -2.32 -15.43 3.70
CA GLN A 283 -3.07 -14.28 4.22
C GLN A 283 -3.71 -14.60 5.56
N GLU A 284 -4.34 -15.77 5.69
CA GLU A 284 -4.96 -16.19 6.95
C GLU A 284 -3.94 -16.52 8.03
N LEU A 285 -2.73 -16.97 7.67
CA LEU A 285 -1.61 -17.13 8.61
C LEU A 285 -1.20 -15.79 9.26
N ALA A 286 -1.11 -14.72 8.47
CA ALA A 286 -0.84 -13.39 9.00
C ALA A 286 -1.93 -12.95 9.99
N GLU A 287 -3.19 -13.20 9.65
CA GLU A 287 -4.33 -12.87 10.52
C GLU A 287 -4.37 -13.73 11.79
N HIS A 288 -3.98 -15.00 11.71
CA HIS A 288 -3.83 -15.88 12.87
C HIS A 288 -2.80 -15.34 13.88
N TYR A 289 -1.59 -14.98 13.40
CA TYR A 289 -0.56 -14.39 14.27
C TYR A 289 -0.94 -13.00 14.80
N ARG A 290 -1.67 -12.20 14.02
CA ARG A 290 -2.25 -10.94 14.49
C ARG A 290 -3.23 -11.17 15.63
N SER A 291 -4.10 -12.17 15.49
CA SER A 291 -5.07 -12.55 16.51
C SER A 291 -4.38 -13.03 17.79
N LEU A 292 -3.37 -13.92 17.69
CA LEU A 292 -2.57 -14.35 18.83
C LEU A 292 -1.91 -13.16 19.55
N THR A 293 -1.38 -12.19 18.80
CA THR A 293 -0.79 -10.98 19.36
C THR A 293 -1.82 -10.13 20.09
N ALA A 294 -3.02 -9.97 19.51
CA ALA A 294 -4.11 -9.21 20.13
C ALA A 294 -4.58 -9.86 21.45
N PHE A 295 -4.79 -11.19 21.48
CA PHE A 295 -5.14 -11.92 22.70
C PHE A 295 -4.03 -11.84 23.76
N LYS A 296 -2.76 -11.90 23.36
CA LYS A 296 -1.64 -11.70 24.28
C LYS A 296 -1.65 -10.32 24.94
N LEU A 297 -2.14 -9.29 24.25
CA LEU A 297 -2.31 -7.94 24.76
C LEU A 297 -3.61 -7.76 25.58
N GLY A 298 -4.42 -8.81 25.72
CA GLY A 298 -5.68 -8.76 26.47
C GLY A 298 -6.89 -8.26 25.69
N ALA A 299 -6.84 -8.36 24.35
CA ALA A 299 -8.00 -8.04 23.51
C ALA A 299 -9.17 -8.96 23.82
N ARG A 300 -10.38 -8.43 23.69
CA ARG A 300 -11.64 -9.18 23.84
C ARG A 300 -12.10 -9.70 22.49
N GLU A 301 -13.01 -10.66 22.51
CA GLU A 301 -13.66 -11.19 21.29
C GLU A 301 -14.18 -10.08 20.35
N SER A 302 -14.77 -9.02 20.93
CA SER A 302 -15.28 -7.86 20.17
C SER A 302 -14.19 -7.10 19.38
N ASP A 303 -12.94 -7.20 19.80
CA ASP A 303 -11.84 -6.44 19.27
C ASP A 303 -11.12 -7.19 18.11
N VAL A 304 -11.44 -8.50 17.96
CA VAL A 304 -10.86 -9.39 16.95
C VAL A 304 -12.00 -9.95 16.07
N ALA A 305 -12.35 -9.21 15.03
CA ALA A 305 -13.55 -9.44 14.21
C ALA A 305 -13.61 -10.80 13.49
N GLN A 306 -12.49 -11.52 13.37
CA GLN A 306 -12.40 -12.75 12.57
C GLN A 306 -12.38 -14.04 13.39
N VAL A 307 -12.29 -13.95 14.73
CA VAL A 307 -12.23 -15.12 15.60
C VAL A 307 -13.65 -15.56 15.99
N SER A 308 -13.93 -16.86 15.85
CA SER A 308 -15.21 -17.40 16.31
C SER A 308 -15.23 -17.50 17.84
N PRO A 309 -16.41 -17.35 18.50
CA PRO A 309 -16.53 -17.52 19.96
C PRO A 309 -15.95 -18.85 20.47
N ALA A 310 -16.09 -19.92 19.69
CA ALA A 310 -15.57 -21.25 20.03
C ALA A 310 -14.04 -21.34 20.03
N SER A 311 -13.35 -20.44 19.32
CA SER A 311 -11.89 -20.45 19.20
C SER A 311 -11.17 -19.51 20.19
N VAL A 312 -11.92 -18.65 20.89
CA VAL A 312 -11.34 -17.61 21.78
C VAL A 312 -10.49 -18.22 22.90
N GLU A 313 -10.99 -19.28 23.53
CA GLU A 313 -10.28 -19.96 24.62
C GLU A 313 -8.95 -20.51 24.13
N ARG A 314 -8.95 -21.20 22.98
CA ARG A 314 -7.74 -21.77 22.37
C ARG A 314 -6.73 -20.70 21.94
N TYR A 315 -7.20 -19.56 21.40
CA TYR A 315 -6.32 -18.43 21.09
C TYR A 315 -5.66 -17.87 22.35
N THR A 316 -6.41 -17.76 23.44
CA THR A 316 -5.90 -17.27 24.72
C THR A 316 -4.83 -18.20 25.28
N GLU A 317 -5.13 -19.50 25.36
CA GLU A 317 -4.18 -20.53 25.83
C GLU A 317 -2.91 -20.58 24.99
N THR A 318 -3.06 -20.53 23.64
CA THR A 318 -1.91 -20.55 22.74
C THR A 318 -1.07 -19.27 22.85
N ALA A 319 -1.71 -18.11 23.00
CA ALA A 319 -1.03 -16.82 23.15
C ALA A 319 -0.22 -16.75 24.46
N GLU A 320 -0.65 -17.43 25.54
CA GLU A 320 0.10 -17.49 26.79
C GLU A 320 1.44 -18.20 26.66
N ARG A 321 1.56 -19.16 25.71
CA ARG A 321 2.80 -19.93 25.45
C ARG A 321 3.89 -19.13 24.72
N PHE A 322 3.55 -17.97 24.17
CA PHE A 322 4.48 -17.06 23.50
C PHE A 322 4.84 -15.87 24.36
N ASP A 323 6.03 -15.34 24.16
CA ASP A 323 6.37 -13.99 24.59
C ASP A 323 5.85 -12.98 23.55
N LEU A 324 5.40 -11.79 24.01
CA LEU A 324 4.84 -10.76 23.15
C LEU A 324 5.83 -10.34 22.04
N GLU A 325 7.10 -10.20 22.41
CA GLU A 325 8.17 -9.81 21.48
C GLU A 325 8.35 -10.84 20.36
N ASP A 326 8.23 -12.14 20.68
CA ASP A 326 8.35 -13.21 19.68
C ASP A 326 7.15 -13.24 18.73
N LEU A 327 5.93 -12.96 19.23
CA LEU A 327 4.74 -12.82 18.37
C LEU A 327 4.88 -11.64 17.42
N VAL A 328 5.34 -10.49 17.92
CA VAL A 328 5.57 -9.29 17.08
C VAL A 328 6.63 -9.57 16.01
N ARG A 329 7.74 -10.22 16.36
CA ARG A 329 8.80 -10.61 15.42
C ARG A 329 8.30 -11.60 14.38
N SER A 330 7.49 -12.57 14.78
CA SER A 330 6.87 -13.55 13.89
C SER A 330 5.95 -12.86 12.88
N LEU A 331 5.09 -11.95 13.36
CA LEU A 331 4.17 -11.18 12.52
C LEU A 331 4.94 -10.26 11.55
N GLN A 332 5.99 -9.59 12.00
CA GLN A 332 6.85 -8.78 11.14
C GLN A 332 7.53 -9.61 10.05
N LEU A 333 8.00 -10.83 10.39
CA LEU A 333 8.60 -11.73 9.41
C LEU A 333 7.57 -12.17 8.36
N ILE A 334 6.35 -12.51 8.77
CA ILE A 334 5.27 -12.89 7.86
C ILE A 334 4.95 -11.71 6.92
N LEU A 335 4.65 -10.53 7.45
CA LEU A 335 4.29 -9.36 6.65
C LEU A 335 5.44 -8.90 5.73
N GLY A 336 6.68 -8.97 6.19
CA GLY A 336 7.85 -8.62 5.38
C GLY A 336 8.12 -9.59 4.21
N PHE A 337 7.50 -10.76 4.22
CA PHE A 337 7.68 -11.77 3.17
C PHE A 337 6.60 -11.69 2.05
N GLU A 338 5.58 -10.85 2.22
CA GLU A 338 4.41 -10.75 1.34
C GLU A 338 4.79 -10.44 -0.11
N GLU A 339 5.64 -9.46 -0.34
CA GLU A 339 6.06 -9.08 -1.69
C GLU A 339 6.83 -10.22 -2.39
N SER A 340 7.74 -10.87 -1.66
CA SER A 340 8.51 -12.01 -2.18
C SER A 340 7.62 -13.20 -2.50
N PHE A 341 6.59 -13.43 -1.68
CA PHE A 341 5.64 -14.52 -1.86
C PHE A 341 4.72 -14.28 -3.07
N ASN A 342 4.15 -13.08 -3.20
CA ASN A 342 3.21 -12.73 -4.26
C ASN A 342 3.88 -12.66 -5.65
N ASN A 343 5.14 -12.22 -5.71
CA ASN A 343 5.90 -12.10 -6.96
C ASN A 343 6.59 -13.40 -7.37
N SER A 344 6.61 -14.42 -6.51
CA SER A 344 7.27 -15.70 -6.80
C SER A 344 6.37 -16.63 -7.61
N GLY A 345 6.93 -17.19 -8.68
CA GLY A 345 6.30 -18.32 -9.38
C GLY A 345 6.36 -19.66 -8.60
N GLN A 346 7.01 -19.69 -7.42
CA GLN A 346 7.23 -20.89 -6.60
C GLN A 346 6.73 -20.68 -5.16
N GLN A 347 5.43 -20.40 -5.02
CA GLN A 347 4.79 -20.09 -3.73
C GLN A 347 5.03 -21.14 -2.66
N LYS A 348 5.08 -22.44 -3.04
CA LYS A 348 5.36 -23.54 -2.12
C LYS A 348 6.72 -23.38 -1.44
N ILE A 349 7.78 -23.14 -2.21
CA ILE A 349 9.13 -22.96 -1.66
C ILE A 349 9.23 -21.71 -0.81
N CYS A 350 8.55 -20.64 -1.22
CA CYS A 350 8.49 -19.42 -0.43
C CYS A 350 7.81 -19.64 0.92
N LEU A 351 6.70 -20.39 0.95
CA LEU A 351 6.01 -20.72 2.19
C LEU A 351 6.88 -21.62 3.10
N GLU A 352 7.50 -22.66 2.54
CA GLU A 352 8.44 -23.52 3.27
C GLU A 352 9.56 -22.69 3.92
N LEU A 353 10.19 -21.80 3.15
CA LEU A 353 11.27 -20.93 3.65
C LEU A 353 10.80 -20.01 4.77
N LEU A 354 9.63 -19.38 4.62
CA LEU A 354 9.04 -18.53 5.65
C LEU A 354 8.83 -19.30 6.95
N LEU A 355 8.17 -20.47 6.84
CA LEU A 355 7.83 -21.29 8.01
C LEU A 355 9.06 -21.88 8.69
N ILE A 356 10.09 -22.26 7.92
CA ILE A 356 11.39 -22.66 8.47
C ILE A 356 12.00 -21.50 9.25
N ARG A 357 11.97 -20.27 8.71
CA ARG A 357 12.47 -19.09 9.43
C ARG A 357 11.70 -18.84 10.73
N LEU A 358 10.38 -19.04 10.74
CA LEU A 358 9.58 -18.93 11.97
C LEU A 358 10.00 -19.98 13.02
N THR A 359 10.29 -21.21 12.64
CA THR A 359 10.77 -22.25 13.59
C THR A 359 12.17 -22.00 14.11
N LEU A 360 13.01 -21.29 13.35
CA LEU A 360 14.38 -20.96 13.71
C LEU A 360 14.51 -19.62 14.48
N LEU A 361 13.40 -18.91 14.68
CA LEU A 361 13.42 -17.70 15.51
C LEU A 361 13.90 -18.04 16.92
N GLU A 362 15.00 -17.42 17.34
CA GLU A 362 15.49 -17.52 18.72
C GLU A 362 14.57 -16.71 19.64
N LYS A 363 14.29 -17.26 20.82
CA LYS A 363 13.50 -16.52 21.82
C LYS A 363 14.23 -15.22 22.18
N SER A 364 13.48 -14.13 22.27
CA SER A 364 14.03 -12.86 22.73
C SER A 364 14.45 -13.01 24.19
N VAL A 365 15.69 -12.70 24.49
CA VAL A 365 16.21 -12.76 25.84
C VAL A 365 16.44 -11.33 26.31
N ASN A 366 15.78 -10.95 27.37
CA ASN A 366 15.95 -9.63 27.96
C ASN A 366 17.34 -9.55 28.60
N ILE A 367 18.20 -8.67 28.04
CA ILE A 367 19.60 -8.50 28.51
C ILE A 367 19.64 -8.15 30.00
N SER A 368 18.66 -7.39 30.50
CA SER A 368 18.54 -7.04 31.91
C SER A 368 18.30 -8.27 32.79
N GLU A 369 17.52 -9.24 32.30
CA GLU A 369 17.26 -10.49 33.01
C GLU A 369 18.49 -11.41 33.01
N LEU A 370 19.21 -11.48 31.89
CA LEU A 370 20.50 -12.20 31.82
C LEU A 370 21.53 -11.59 32.75
N LEU A 371 21.62 -10.28 32.81
CA LEU A 371 22.54 -9.59 33.74
C LEU A 371 22.18 -9.87 35.20
N SER A 372 20.90 -9.82 35.56
CA SER A 372 20.47 -10.14 36.94
C SER A 372 20.73 -11.60 37.31
N ARG A 373 20.53 -12.55 36.37
CA ARG A 373 20.89 -13.97 36.58
C ARG A 373 22.38 -14.19 36.69
N LEU A 374 23.20 -13.48 35.93
CA LEU A 374 24.66 -13.51 36.03
C LEU A 374 25.15 -12.91 37.36
N GLU A 375 24.60 -11.77 37.80
CA GLU A 375 24.91 -11.16 39.08
C GLU A 375 24.52 -12.06 40.26
N SER A 376 23.35 -12.71 40.19
CA SER A 376 22.95 -13.71 41.21
C SER A 376 23.84 -14.95 41.22
N SER A 377 24.36 -15.38 40.05
CA SER A 377 25.29 -16.53 39.96
C SER A 377 26.70 -16.20 40.43
N ILE A 378 27.14 -14.96 40.30
CA ILE A 378 28.45 -14.48 40.76
C ILE A 378 28.45 -14.22 42.28
N GLY A 379 27.28 -13.81 42.84
CA GLY A 379 27.09 -13.57 44.26
C GLY A 379 27.05 -14.84 45.15
N ALA A 380 26.95 -16.04 44.55
CA ALA A 380 26.86 -17.33 45.28
C ALA A 380 28.19 -18.09 45.45
N LYS A 381 29.35 -17.43 45.36
CA LYS A 381 30.61 -18.04 45.83
C LYS A 381 30.77 -17.78 47.30
N GLU A 382 30.57 -18.84 48.12
CA GLU A 382 30.93 -18.90 49.53
C GLU A 382 32.37 -18.45 49.75
N PRO A 383 32.66 -17.72 50.86
CA PRO A 383 34.01 -17.36 51.21
C PRO A 383 34.78 -18.59 51.68
N LEU A 384 35.78 -19.02 50.93
CA LEU A 384 36.77 -19.97 51.39
C LEU A 384 37.51 -19.35 52.57
N ALA A 385 37.31 -19.96 53.74
CA ALA A 385 38.02 -19.66 54.94
C ALA A 385 39.51 -20.10 54.87
N GLY A 386 40.39 -19.23 55.26
CA GLY A 386 41.71 -19.63 55.72
C GLY A 386 42.89 -18.92 55.07
N GLY A 387 43.59 -18.04 55.83
CA GLY A 387 44.97 -17.66 55.57
C GLY A 387 45.37 -16.23 55.95
N SER A 388 45.64 -16.01 57.17
CA SER A 388 46.55 -15.03 57.84
C SER A 388 47.31 -14.01 56.99
N GLY A 389 47.16 -12.73 57.38
CA GLY A 389 48.27 -11.82 57.60
C GLY A 389 48.77 -11.04 56.37
N LEU A 390 48.44 -9.78 56.36
CA LEU A 390 49.35 -8.63 56.25
C LEU A 390 48.52 -7.35 55.98
N ASN A 391 48.72 -6.42 56.90
CA ASN A 391 48.20 -5.07 56.87
C ASN A 391 49.02 -4.24 55.88
N PRO A 392 48.45 -3.40 55.09
CA PRO A 392 49.05 -2.10 54.84
C PRO A 392 48.07 -0.94 55.01
N GLU A 393 48.52 -0.03 55.72
CA GLU A 393 48.33 1.39 55.92
C GLU A 393 47.36 2.11 54.95
N SER A 394 46.49 2.84 55.58
CA SER A 394 45.76 4.06 55.24
C SER A 394 46.39 4.95 54.16
N VAL A 395 45.59 5.25 53.12
CA VAL A 395 45.63 6.54 52.42
C VAL A 395 44.21 7.08 52.37
N VAL A 396 44.02 8.10 53.19
CA VAL A 396 42.84 9.00 53.18
C VAL A 396 42.94 9.92 51.95
N LEU A 397 41.93 10.00 51.15
CA LEU A 397 41.71 11.18 50.34
C LEU A 397 40.26 11.61 50.53
N GLU A 398 40.13 12.76 51.14
CA GLU A 398 38.93 13.49 51.46
C GLU A 398 38.18 13.96 50.21
N GLY A 399 36.92 14.09 50.36
CA GLY A 399 35.84 14.42 49.54
C GLY A 399 35.70 15.74 48.88
N PRO A 400 34.66 16.39 48.52
CA PRO A 400 33.78 17.10 49.47
C PRO A 400 32.29 16.77 49.34
N GLU A 401 31.63 16.99 50.45
CA GLU A 401 30.20 17.05 50.69
C GLU A 401 29.53 18.16 49.90
N SER A 402 28.29 17.94 49.46
CA SER A 402 27.24 18.97 49.45
C SER A 402 25.86 18.34 49.51
N GLU A 403 25.31 18.42 50.64
CA GLU A 403 24.02 19.00 51.04
C GLU A 403 22.74 18.41 50.46
N LYS A 404 22.07 17.74 51.38
CA LYS A 404 20.64 17.41 51.33
C LYS A 404 19.82 18.66 51.66
N GLU A 405 18.93 19.07 50.82
CA GLU A 405 17.76 19.85 51.24
C GLU A 405 16.47 19.08 51.01
N LYS A 406 15.80 18.87 52.12
CA LYS A 406 14.40 18.45 52.23
C LYS A 406 13.51 19.67 51.94
N LEU A 407 12.52 19.54 51.08
CA LEU A 407 11.34 20.35 51.20
C LEU A 407 10.09 19.52 50.90
N THR A 408 9.31 19.44 51.94
CA THR A 408 7.94 18.94 52.04
C THR A 408 6.94 19.96 51.49
N GLY A 409 5.84 19.54 50.91
CA GLY A 409 4.64 20.33 50.84
C GLY A 409 3.94 20.31 49.49
N GLY A 410 2.85 19.57 49.35
CA GLY A 410 1.86 19.73 48.30
C GLY A 410 1.06 21.03 48.49
N PRO A 411 0.21 21.40 47.55
CA PRO A 411 -1.19 21.05 47.75
C PRO A 411 -1.99 20.72 46.46
N HIS A 412 -3.06 20.05 46.71
CA HIS A 412 -4.28 19.84 45.89
C HIS A 412 -4.67 21.00 44.98
N ILE A 413 -5.11 20.65 43.75
CA ILE A 413 -5.98 21.52 42.95
C ILE A 413 -7.14 20.66 42.45
N PRO A 414 -8.40 21.11 42.69
CA PRO A 414 -9.59 20.41 42.22
C PRO A 414 -9.99 20.80 40.82
N ALA A 415 -10.67 19.87 40.15
CA ALA A 415 -11.33 20.03 38.87
C ALA A 415 -12.47 21.06 38.95
N THR A 416 -12.62 21.89 37.91
CA THR A 416 -13.85 22.62 37.63
C THR A 416 -14.08 22.69 36.14
N GLU A 417 -15.25 22.19 35.76
CA GLU A 417 -15.89 22.36 34.44
C GLU A 417 -16.26 23.84 34.23
N PRO A 418 -16.35 24.34 32.99
CA PRO A 418 -17.02 25.61 32.73
C PRO A 418 -18.41 25.41 32.14
N VAL A 419 -19.33 26.04 32.83
CA VAL A 419 -20.74 26.26 32.48
C VAL A 419 -20.82 27.36 31.42
N LEU A 420 -21.71 27.13 30.42
CA LEU A 420 -22.25 28.08 29.46
C LEU A 420 -22.90 29.30 30.13
N LYS A 421 -22.66 30.49 29.57
CA LYS A 421 -23.62 31.60 29.58
C LYS A 421 -23.57 32.46 28.31
N THR A 422 -24.76 32.61 27.76
CA THR A 422 -25.31 33.46 26.72
C THR A 422 -25.21 34.98 27.02
N GLY A 423 -25.22 35.79 25.93
CA GLY A 423 -25.60 37.21 25.94
C GLY A 423 -24.85 38.04 24.90
N ASP A 424 -25.36 38.31 23.81
CA ASP A 424 -26.13 39.41 23.19
C ASP A 424 -25.40 40.73 22.92
N HIS A 425 -25.64 41.19 21.68
CA HIS A 425 -25.66 42.57 21.13
C HIS A 425 -24.37 43.19 20.56
N LEU A 426 -24.32 43.55 19.32
CA LEU A 426 -24.75 44.70 18.50
C LEU A 426 -23.82 44.94 17.30
N ARG A 427 -24.40 44.89 16.11
CA ARG A 427 -24.34 45.74 14.94
C ARG A 427 -23.19 46.77 14.84
N THR A 428 -22.49 46.80 13.72
CA THR A 428 -22.61 47.84 12.69
C THR A 428 -21.72 47.54 11.48
N GLU A 429 -22.33 47.46 10.31
CA GLU A 429 -21.78 47.83 8.98
C GLU A 429 -22.01 49.39 8.81
N PRO A 430 -21.63 50.04 7.70
CA PRO A 430 -20.80 49.74 6.53
C PRO A 430 -19.87 50.90 6.11
N GLN A 431 -19.06 50.76 5.07
CA GLN A 431 -18.97 51.65 3.91
C GLN A 431 -17.68 51.51 3.09
N ALA A 432 -17.85 51.18 1.82
CA ALA A 432 -16.98 51.63 0.73
C ALA A 432 -17.45 53.03 0.27
N PRO A 433 -16.88 53.75 -0.70
CA PRO A 433 -15.95 53.44 -1.78
C PRO A 433 -14.92 54.58 -2.09
N VAL A 434 -14.25 54.47 -3.24
CA VAL A 434 -13.91 55.53 -4.23
C VAL A 434 -12.48 55.45 -4.79
N ASP A 435 -12.41 55.06 -6.08
CA ASP A 435 -11.65 55.54 -7.24
C ASP A 435 -10.46 56.48 -7.08
N SER A 436 -9.39 56.21 -7.81
CA SER A 436 -8.97 56.91 -9.03
C SER A 436 -7.54 56.55 -9.48
N ARG A 437 -7.46 56.06 -10.69
CA ARG A 437 -6.64 56.48 -11.85
C ARG A 437 -5.16 56.83 -11.68
N SER A 438 -4.44 56.20 -12.51
CA SER A 438 -3.51 56.65 -13.58
C SER A 438 -2.04 56.44 -13.36
N ASP A 439 -1.49 55.87 -14.40
CA ASP A 439 -0.23 56.12 -15.11
C ASP A 439 0.91 55.13 -14.91
N THR A 440 1.17 54.42 -16.01
CA THR A 440 2.44 53.82 -16.43
C THR A 440 3.52 54.89 -16.67
N PRO A 441 4.84 54.64 -16.48
CA PRO A 441 5.59 53.76 -17.40
C PRO A 441 6.68 52.91 -16.72
N GLY A 442 7.05 51.81 -17.39
CA GLY A 442 8.24 51.03 -17.13
C GLY A 442 9.53 51.71 -17.72
N PRO A 443 10.70 51.08 -17.84
CA PRO A 443 11.10 49.74 -17.41
C PRO A 443 12.40 49.76 -16.55
N ASP A 444 12.77 48.71 -15.87
CA ASP A 444 14.10 48.10 -15.90
C ASP A 444 14.45 47.27 -14.65
N SER A 445 15.15 46.21 -14.97
CA SER A 445 16.02 45.38 -14.13
C SER A 445 15.37 44.26 -13.33
N VAL A 446 15.30 43.16 -14.03
CA VAL A 446 15.40 41.75 -13.72
C VAL A 446 16.48 41.45 -12.69
N GLN A 447 16.11 40.73 -11.62
CA GLN A 447 17.01 39.83 -10.96
C GLN A 447 16.37 38.41 -10.98
N SER A 448 16.88 37.60 -11.88
CA SER A 448 16.60 36.21 -12.03
C SER A 448 17.26 35.42 -10.90
N GLU A 449 16.49 34.71 -10.11
CA GLU A 449 17.01 33.63 -9.26
C GLU A 449 17.37 32.43 -10.13
N SER A 450 18.62 32.02 -9.99
CA SER A 450 19.33 31.02 -10.73
C SER A 450 18.81 29.60 -10.46
N LYS A 451 18.42 28.91 -11.54
CA LYS A 451 18.38 27.43 -11.61
C LYS A 451 19.79 26.88 -11.36
N PRO A 452 19.94 25.69 -10.71
CA PRO A 452 21.24 25.05 -10.61
C PRO A 452 21.72 24.63 -11.99
N GLU A 453 22.87 25.16 -12.37
CA GLU A 453 23.57 24.86 -13.60
C GLU A 453 23.90 23.36 -13.71
N SER A 454 23.44 22.75 -14.80
CA SER A 454 24.01 21.51 -15.30
C SER A 454 25.47 21.77 -15.69
N LYS A 455 26.41 21.15 -14.98
CA LYS A 455 27.79 21.08 -15.46
C LYS A 455 27.81 20.32 -16.79
N VAL A 456 27.77 21.03 -17.88
CA VAL A 456 28.16 20.53 -19.19
C VAL A 456 29.67 20.31 -19.09
N LEU A 457 30.09 19.06 -19.17
CA LEU A 457 31.51 18.72 -19.36
C LEU A 457 31.99 19.34 -20.67
N PRO A 458 33.22 19.88 -20.71
CA PRO A 458 33.78 20.39 -21.96
C PRO A 458 33.72 19.30 -23.03
N ALA A 459 33.21 19.64 -24.21
CA ALA A 459 33.16 18.74 -25.35
C ALA A 459 34.59 18.21 -25.59
N LEU A 460 34.73 16.89 -25.64
CA LEU A 460 35.97 16.24 -25.97
C LEU A 460 36.34 16.63 -27.43
N GLU A 461 37.34 17.50 -27.60
CA GLU A 461 37.90 17.85 -28.91
C GLU A 461 38.75 16.67 -29.35
N GLY A 462 38.21 15.81 -30.25
CA GLY A 462 38.91 14.70 -30.87
C GLY A 462 37.95 13.63 -31.39
N PRO A 463 38.37 12.73 -32.28
CA PRO A 463 37.56 11.61 -32.71
C PRO A 463 37.20 10.74 -31.49
N VAL A 464 35.88 10.50 -31.25
CA VAL A 464 35.42 9.66 -30.17
C VAL A 464 35.78 8.21 -30.49
N GLU A 465 36.65 7.61 -29.69
CA GLU A 465 37.06 6.21 -29.83
C GLU A 465 36.40 5.33 -28.77
N LEU A 466 36.39 4.01 -28.96
CA LEU A 466 35.79 3.03 -28.05
C LEU A 466 36.28 3.18 -26.59
N GLU A 467 37.55 3.55 -26.41
CA GLU A 467 38.11 3.74 -25.07
C GLU A 467 37.46 4.89 -24.31
N ALA A 468 37.03 5.94 -25.00
CA ALA A 468 36.30 7.04 -24.36
C ALA A 468 34.94 6.60 -23.81
N PHE A 469 34.25 5.67 -24.49
CA PHE A 469 33.01 5.09 -23.97
C PHE A 469 33.26 4.21 -22.73
N LYS A 470 34.30 3.36 -22.77
CA LYS A 470 34.64 2.50 -21.63
C LYS A 470 35.02 3.30 -20.38
N GLN A 471 35.81 4.35 -20.52
CA GLN A 471 36.23 5.21 -19.42
C GLN A 471 35.06 6.00 -18.80
N ASN A 472 34.09 6.42 -19.60
CA ASN A 472 32.97 7.26 -19.17
C ASN A 472 31.67 6.47 -19.03
N TRP A 473 31.68 5.12 -19.10
CA TRP A 473 30.47 4.31 -19.07
C TRP A 473 29.66 4.49 -17.78
N THR A 474 30.34 4.66 -16.67
CA THR A 474 29.68 4.96 -15.36
C THR A 474 28.90 6.28 -15.38
N LEU A 475 29.41 7.29 -16.10
CA LEU A 475 28.75 8.58 -16.31
C LEU A 475 27.50 8.43 -17.20
N VAL A 476 27.59 7.60 -18.24
CA VAL A 476 26.43 7.26 -19.10
C VAL A 476 25.32 6.62 -18.28
N ILE A 477 25.65 5.66 -17.42
CA ILE A 477 24.69 5.00 -16.51
C ILE A 477 24.05 6.02 -15.55
N GLN A 478 24.84 6.93 -14.97
CA GLN A 478 24.33 7.97 -14.07
C GLN A 478 23.37 8.96 -14.76
N GLN A 479 23.70 9.37 -15.99
CA GLN A 479 22.82 10.27 -16.77
C GLN A 479 21.56 9.55 -17.26
N ALA A 480 21.69 8.29 -17.68
CA ALA A 480 20.55 7.46 -18.04
C ALA A 480 19.59 7.30 -16.84
N LYS A 481 20.10 7.13 -15.61
CA LYS A 481 19.30 7.08 -14.38
C LYS A 481 18.48 8.36 -14.13
N ARG A 482 19.00 9.53 -14.55
CA ARG A 482 18.26 10.80 -14.41
C ARG A 482 17.11 10.91 -15.41
N LYS A 483 17.25 10.34 -16.61
CA LYS A 483 16.18 10.32 -17.63
C LYS A 483 15.16 9.21 -17.37
N SER A 484 15.60 8.01 -16.93
CA SER A 484 14.72 6.90 -16.56
C SER A 484 15.40 5.96 -15.57
N VAL A 485 14.70 5.65 -14.47
CA VAL A 485 15.19 4.75 -13.42
C VAL A 485 15.44 3.32 -13.94
N VAL A 486 14.71 2.91 -14.99
CA VAL A 486 14.81 1.58 -15.61
C VAL A 486 16.06 1.40 -16.47
N LEU A 487 16.61 2.48 -17.05
CA LEU A 487 17.75 2.40 -17.95
C LEU A 487 19.07 2.10 -17.24
N ALA A 488 19.23 2.52 -15.99
CA ALA A 488 20.47 2.33 -15.25
C ALA A 488 20.84 0.85 -15.02
N PRO A 489 19.93 -0.03 -14.53
CA PRO A 489 20.24 -1.46 -14.40
C PRO A 489 20.44 -2.15 -15.76
N LEU A 490 19.73 -1.73 -16.82
CA LEU A 490 19.89 -2.27 -18.17
C LEU A 490 21.29 -1.98 -18.72
N LEU A 491 21.75 -0.72 -18.64
CA LEU A 491 23.09 -0.31 -19.09
C LEU A 491 24.20 -0.83 -18.18
N GLY A 492 23.92 -1.04 -16.89
CA GLY A 492 24.85 -1.65 -15.94
C GLY A 492 25.17 -3.12 -16.24
N SER A 493 24.29 -3.80 -17.00
CA SER A 493 24.48 -5.19 -17.44
C SER A 493 25.12 -5.29 -18.84
N CYS A 494 25.53 -4.16 -19.42
CA CYS A 494 26.13 -4.08 -20.75
C CYS A 494 27.51 -3.47 -20.70
N GLU A 495 28.39 -3.89 -21.63
CA GLU A 495 29.71 -3.31 -21.84
C GLU A 495 29.87 -2.83 -23.29
N PRO A 496 30.45 -1.63 -23.50
CA PRO A 496 30.78 -1.17 -24.85
C PRO A 496 31.88 -2.03 -25.47
N ALA A 497 31.55 -2.70 -26.56
CA ALA A 497 32.40 -3.69 -27.22
C ALA A 497 33.03 -3.17 -28.51
N GLY A 498 32.36 -2.27 -29.24
CA GLY A 498 32.82 -1.73 -30.49
C GLY A 498 32.18 -0.40 -30.83
N PHE A 499 32.93 0.46 -31.58
CA PHE A 499 32.41 1.71 -32.13
C PHE A 499 33.03 1.98 -33.49
N ASP A 500 32.22 2.22 -34.50
CA ASP A 500 32.66 2.47 -35.90
C ASP A 500 32.45 3.92 -36.36
N GLY A 501 32.22 4.85 -35.43
CA GLY A 501 31.93 6.26 -35.69
C GLY A 501 30.45 6.61 -35.78
N ALA A 502 29.58 5.64 -36.04
CA ALA A 502 28.11 5.83 -36.10
C ALA A 502 27.34 4.78 -35.32
N THR A 503 27.90 3.58 -35.12
CA THR A 503 27.23 2.47 -34.42
C THR A 503 28.04 2.07 -33.19
N LEU A 504 27.39 2.06 -32.02
CA LEU A 504 27.96 1.57 -30.77
C LEU A 504 27.41 0.16 -30.49
N VAL A 505 28.36 -0.80 -30.42
CA VAL A 505 28.04 -2.19 -30.10
C VAL A 505 28.12 -2.42 -28.60
N LEU A 506 27.02 -2.90 -28.00
CA LEU A 506 26.96 -3.25 -26.61
C LEU A 506 26.90 -4.77 -26.45
N ASN A 507 27.80 -5.33 -25.67
CA ASN A 507 27.77 -6.74 -25.28
C ASN A 507 26.93 -6.93 -24.03
N ILE A 508 26.10 -7.98 -24.06
CA ILE A 508 25.29 -8.44 -22.91
C ILE A 508 25.46 -9.95 -22.74
N ASN A 509 25.43 -10.43 -21.50
CA ASN A 509 25.50 -11.85 -21.22
C ASN A 509 24.23 -12.58 -21.71
N GLN A 510 24.42 -13.73 -22.37
CA GLN A 510 23.34 -14.52 -22.97
C GLN A 510 22.31 -15.01 -21.93
N SER A 511 22.69 -15.16 -20.66
CA SER A 511 21.79 -15.51 -19.56
C SER A 511 20.75 -14.41 -19.23
N LEU A 512 20.94 -13.16 -19.68
CA LEU A 512 20.10 -12.01 -19.41
C LEU A 512 19.11 -11.69 -20.55
N GLY A 513 18.38 -12.69 -21.03
CA GLY A 513 17.47 -12.55 -22.17
C GLY A 513 16.44 -11.43 -22.03
N PHE A 514 15.84 -11.27 -20.84
CA PHE A 514 14.89 -10.20 -20.55
C PHE A 514 15.50 -8.79 -20.74
N TYR A 515 16.74 -8.60 -20.28
CA TYR A 515 17.44 -7.30 -20.42
C TYR A 515 17.75 -7.00 -21.88
N ARG A 516 18.13 -8.00 -22.66
CA ARG A 516 18.38 -7.88 -24.10
C ARG A 516 17.10 -7.45 -24.83
N ASP A 517 15.97 -8.11 -24.56
CA ASP A 517 14.70 -7.82 -25.22
C ASP A 517 14.22 -6.38 -24.90
N LYS A 518 14.39 -5.94 -23.65
CA LYS A 518 14.11 -4.57 -23.22
C LYS A 518 15.02 -3.53 -23.89
N LEU A 519 16.31 -3.82 -24.07
CA LEU A 519 17.25 -2.93 -24.75
C LEU A 519 17.00 -2.85 -26.27
N GLN A 520 16.35 -3.84 -26.86
CA GLN A 520 15.94 -3.84 -28.27
C GLN A 520 14.65 -3.06 -28.53
N GLU A 521 13.88 -2.69 -27.51
CA GLU A 521 12.71 -1.83 -27.66
C GLU A 521 13.10 -0.45 -28.21
N ILE A 522 12.36 0.02 -29.20
CA ILE A 522 12.64 1.26 -29.94
C ILE A 522 12.75 2.48 -29.01
N ASP A 523 11.88 2.55 -28.00
CA ASP A 523 11.86 3.65 -27.03
C ASP A 523 13.09 3.64 -26.11
N CYS A 524 13.53 2.46 -25.66
CA CYS A 524 14.75 2.32 -24.88
C CYS A 524 16.00 2.70 -25.69
N GLN A 525 16.10 2.22 -26.91
CA GLN A 525 17.21 2.57 -27.79
C GLN A 525 17.29 4.07 -28.07
N ARG A 526 16.14 4.70 -28.30
CA ARG A 526 16.04 6.15 -28.53
C ARG A 526 16.55 6.95 -27.34
N LEU A 527 16.11 6.61 -26.12
CA LEU A 527 16.54 7.28 -24.89
C LEU A 527 18.03 7.10 -24.61
N ILE A 528 18.57 5.90 -24.85
CA ILE A 528 19.99 5.61 -24.67
C ILE A 528 20.82 6.41 -25.69
N CYS A 529 20.40 6.44 -26.96
CA CYS A 529 21.05 7.22 -28.00
C CYS A 529 21.05 8.72 -27.67
N GLU A 530 19.94 9.27 -27.13
CA GLU A 530 19.89 10.66 -26.68
C GLU A 530 20.90 10.96 -25.57
N VAL A 531 20.97 10.09 -24.54
CA VAL A 531 21.90 10.26 -23.42
C VAL A 531 23.35 10.26 -23.91
N ILE A 532 23.70 9.34 -24.81
CA ILE A 532 25.06 9.21 -25.33
C ILE A 532 25.38 10.38 -26.26
N LYS A 533 24.46 10.80 -27.13
CA LYS A 533 24.62 11.97 -28.00
C LYS A 533 24.88 13.24 -27.21
N ASP A 534 24.07 13.46 -26.14
CA ASP A 534 24.22 14.62 -25.28
C ASP A 534 25.58 14.66 -24.54
N LEU A 535 26.14 13.49 -24.17
CA LEU A 535 27.40 13.40 -23.43
C LEU A 535 28.63 13.50 -24.33
N PHE A 536 28.58 12.90 -25.53
CA PHE A 536 29.75 12.79 -26.42
C PHE A 536 29.66 13.73 -27.62
N GLY A 537 28.61 14.52 -27.77
CA GLY A 537 28.45 15.49 -28.85
C GLY A 537 28.29 14.85 -30.24
N LEU A 538 27.73 13.63 -30.31
CA LEU A 538 27.57 12.90 -31.57
C LEU A 538 26.30 13.33 -32.30
N SER A 539 26.37 13.58 -33.60
CA SER A 539 25.20 13.96 -34.42
C SER A 539 24.31 12.76 -34.75
N GLU A 540 24.89 11.61 -35.02
CA GLU A 540 24.19 10.37 -35.30
C GLU A 540 24.77 9.23 -34.47
N LEU A 541 23.91 8.37 -33.92
CA LEU A 541 24.32 7.18 -33.19
C LEU A 541 23.25 6.09 -33.36
N ARG A 542 23.70 4.88 -33.63
CA ARG A 542 22.89 3.64 -33.60
C ARG A 542 23.45 2.70 -32.57
N LEU A 543 22.57 1.91 -31.97
CA LEU A 543 22.95 0.89 -30.98
C LEU A 543 22.75 -0.48 -31.59
N GLU A 544 23.75 -1.33 -31.46
CA GLU A 544 23.70 -2.74 -31.79
C GLU A 544 23.97 -3.56 -30.53
N ILE A 545 23.13 -4.56 -30.25
CA ILE A 545 23.21 -5.36 -29.02
C ILE A 545 23.59 -6.78 -29.41
N VAL A 546 24.74 -7.23 -28.94
CA VAL A 546 25.30 -8.55 -29.23
C VAL A 546 25.32 -9.39 -27.93
N ALA A 547 24.79 -10.61 -28.01
CA ALA A 547 24.88 -11.55 -26.91
C ALA A 547 26.18 -12.36 -27.00
N THR A 548 26.92 -12.41 -25.90
CA THR A 548 28.18 -13.16 -25.81
C THR A 548 28.08 -14.30 -24.81
N GLU A 549 28.69 -15.47 -25.14
CA GLU A 549 28.74 -16.68 -24.31
C GLU A 549 29.87 -16.67 -23.24
N HIS A 550 30.61 -15.57 -23.08
CA HIS A 550 31.72 -15.56 -22.14
C HIS A 550 31.28 -15.21 -20.72
N ASP A 551 31.38 -16.19 -19.82
CA ASP A 551 31.54 -16.02 -18.37
C ASP A 551 32.93 -15.40 -18.08
N THR A 552 33.10 -14.11 -18.26
CA THR A 552 34.19 -13.37 -17.65
C THR A 552 33.59 -12.62 -16.45
N ILE A 553 33.61 -13.29 -15.33
CA ILE A 553 33.62 -12.63 -14.02
C ILE A 553 34.96 -11.83 -14.02
N HIS A 554 34.95 -10.59 -14.50
CA HIS A 554 35.97 -9.65 -14.14
C HIS A 554 35.76 -9.27 -12.68
N GLU A 555 36.50 -9.95 -11.79
CA GLU A 555 36.88 -9.38 -10.51
C GLU A 555 37.41 -7.97 -10.79
N VAL A 556 36.64 -6.99 -10.40
CA VAL A 556 37.09 -5.61 -10.28
C VAL A 556 38.27 -5.65 -9.31
N PRO A 557 39.52 -5.25 -9.72
CA PRO A 557 40.59 -5.16 -8.78
C PRO A 557 40.15 -4.20 -7.68
N ALA A 558 40.14 -4.69 -6.45
CA ALA A 558 39.88 -3.91 -5.27
C ALA A 558 40.88 -2.75 -5.21
N LYS A 559 40.49 -1.60 -5.77
CA LYS A 559 41.05 -0.34 -5.33
C LYS A 559 40.49 -0.13 -3.94
N GLU A 560 41.42 0.01 -3.01
CA GLU A 560 41.18 0.33 -1.59
C GLU A 560 39.94 1.20 -1.45
N ALA A 561 38.87 0.57 -0.95
CA ALA A 561 37.67 1.28 -0.60
C ALA A 561 38.03 2.21 0.56
N GLU A 562 38.00 3.51 0.32
CA GLU A 562 37.99 4.51 1.36
C GLU A 562 36.89 4.12 2.36
N HIS A 563 37.31 3.76 3.57
CA HIS A 563 36.42 3.32 4.63
C HIS A 563 35.34 4.37 4.87
N SER A 564 34.09 3.91 4.91
CA SER A 564 32.95 4.77 5.29
C SER A 564 33.22 5.38 6.69
N PRO A 565 32.72 6.58 7.00
CA PRO A 565 32.94 7.25 8.30
C PRO A 565 32.58 6.40 9.50
N SER A 566 31.68 5.42 9.38
CA SER A 566 31.28 4.48 10.42
C SER A 566 32.34 3.42 10.73
N GLN A 567 33.12 2.97 9.73
CA GLN A 567 34.20 1.99 9.94
C GLN A 567 35.43 2.63 10.59
N GLN A 568 35.76 3.87 10.24
CA GLN A 568 36.83 4.62 10.89
C GLN A 568 36.55 4.89 12.37
N SER A 569 35.28 5.19 12.74
CA SER A 569 34.82 5.33 14.12
C SER A 569 34.96 4.03 14.91
N PHE A 570 34.62 2.89 14.29
CA PHE A 570 34.68 1.58 14.96
C PHE A 570 36.12 1.11 15.17
N GLU A 571 37.03 1.33 14.23
CA GLU A 571 38.44 1.00 14.43
C GLU A 571 39.13 1.87 15.47
N GLN A 572 38.77 3.14 15.57
CA GLN A 572 39.25 4.02 16.65
C GLN A 572 38.73 3.56 18.02
N LEU A 573 37.47 3.15 18.11
CA LEU A 573 36.88 2.57 19.33
C LEU A 573 37.56 1.27 19.75
N CYS A 574 37.93 0.40 18.79
CA CYS A 574 38.68 -0.82 19.08
C CYS A 574 40.12 -0.57 19.59
N ARG A 575 40.75 0.54 19.19
CA ARG A 575 42.07 0.94 19.69
C ARG A 575 42.03 1.56 21.08
N SER A 576 40.93 2.21 21.45
CA SER A 576 40.78 2.91 22.73
C SER A 576 40.17 2.06 23.84
N ASN A 577 39.52 0.93 23.52
CA ASN A 577 38.82 0.10 24.50
C ASN A 577 39.24 -1.39 24.39
N PRO A 578 39.94 -1.94 25.41
CA PRO A 578 40.42 -3.33 25.38
C PRO A 578 39.33 -4.39 25.32
N VAL A 579 38.09 -4.06 25.70
CA VAL A 579 36.93 -4.96 25.61
C VAL A 579 36.46 -5.07 24.15
N MET A 580 36.45 -3.97 23.42
CA MET A 580 36.08 -3.94 22.00
C MET A 580 37.13 -4.65 21.12
N SER A 581 38.39 -4.60 21.49
CA SER A 581 39.46 -5.35 20.84
C SER A 581 39.31 -6.88 21.01
N LYS A 582 38.84 -7.33 22.19
CA LYS A 582 38.53 -8.75 22.44
C LYS A 582 37.28 -9.21 21.70
N LEU A 583 36.23 -8.37 21.59
CA LEU A 583 35.02 -8.64 20.81
C LEU A 583 35.35 -8.77 19.33
N LYS A 584 36.18 -7.90 18.77
CA LYS A 584 36.61 -8.00 17.36
C LYS A 584 37.29 -9.34 17.06
N LYS A 585 38.17 -9.84 17.99
CA LYS A 585 38.82 -11.14 17.82
C LYS A 585 37.89 -12.35 17.99
N LEU A 586 36.77 -12.21 18.69
CA LEU A 586 35.78 -13.28 18.91
C LEU A 586 34.79 -13.39 17.74
N PHE A 587 34.58 -12.32 16.99
CA PHE A 587 33.64 -12.24 15.86
C PHE A 587 34.34 -12.06 14.49
N ASP A 588 35.65 -12.32 14.42
CA ASP A 588 36.39 -12.25 13.14
C ASP A 588 36.01 -13.47 12.28
N PRO A 589 35.40 -13.30 11.10
CA PRO A 589 34.91 -14.43 10.30
C PRO A 589 36.00 -15.36 9.79
N GLU A 590 37.28 -14.96 9.80
CA GLU A 590 38.40 -15.83 9.45
C GLU A 590 38.77 -16.88 10.50
N LEU A 591 38.19 -16.82 11.70
CA LEU A 591 38.41 -17.78 12.79
C LEU A 591 37.28 -18.80 12.95
N ILE A 592 36.26 -18.77 12.12
CA ILE A 592 35.08 -19.66 12.13
C ILE A 592 34.99 -20.54 10.87
N SER A 593 36.07 -20.66 10.13
CA SER A 593 36.19 -21.58 8.99
C SER A 593 36.76 -22.93 9.41
#